data_f055d52b02c1bd94dc7e8f59ada9eb82
#
_entry.id   f055d52b02c1bd94dc7e8f59ada9eb82
#
_cell.length_a   1.000
_cell.length_b   1.000
_cell.length_c   1.000
_cell.angle_alpha   90.00
_cell.angle_beta   90.00
_cell.angle_gamma   90.00
#
_symmetry.space_group_name_H-M   'P 1'
#
loop_
_entity.id
_entity.type
_entity.pdbx_description
1 polymer ?
#
loop_
_entity_poly.entity_id
_entity_poly.type
_entity_poly.pdbx_seq_one_letter_code
_entity_poly.pdbx_strand_id
1 'polypeptide(L)'
;DLQRPVRPQVVVTEFPQVFYRPDKKQVGRAAVNAIGAGRHIMPLAVVAGMMLDRGRALGARCFAFTPSQWKGTKRKDLFQCEILAQLLPEERELLPRLKKRDGRLVYRTDPLDAAGLGLVFLQRAGERRPVMYDAPAKFMGLVEEVDHE
;
A
#
# COMPACT_ATOMS: atom_id res chain seq x y z
N ASP A 1 -28.54 3.27 19.09
CA ASP A 1 -28.34 3.89 17.76
C ASP A 1 -27.45 2.98 16.95
N LEU A 2 -28.08 2.15 16.07
CA LEU A 2 -27.37 1.40 15.05
C LEU A 2 -26.82 2.43 14.04
N GLN A 3 -25.55 2.76 14.18
CA GLN A 3 -24.86 3.60 13.20
C GLN A 3 -25.08 2.99 11.82
N ARG A 4 -25.75 3.73 10.94
CA ARG A 4 -25.90 3.31 9.54
C ARG A 4 -24.49 3.08 8.97
N PRO A 5 -24.22 1.93 8.34
CA PRO A 5 -22.91 1.68 7.78
C PRO A 5 -22.57 2.79 6.78
N VAL A 6 -21.43 3.46 7.03
CA VAL A 6 -20.92 4.50 6.12
C VAL A 6 -20.65 3.84 4.77
N ARG A 7 -21.38 4.26 3.74
CA ARG A 7 -21.13 3.76 2.38
C ARG A 7 -19.88 4.45 1.83
N PRO A 8 -18.92 3.70 1.32
CA PRO A 8 -17.74 4.32 0.73
C PRO A 8 -18.14 5.12 -0.52
N GLN A 9 -17.66 6.33 -0.65
CA GLN A 9 -17.83 7.15 -1.85
C GLN A 9 -16.78 6.81 -2.92
N VAL A 10 -15.61 6.38 -2.46
CA VAL A 10 -14.48 6.01 -3.30
C VAL A 10 -13.84 4.75 -2.75
N VAL A 11 -13.48 3.86 -3.65
CA VAL A 11 -12.66 2.67 -3.36
C VAL A 11 -11.39 2.77 -4.19
N VAL A 12 -10.25 2.73 -3.52
CA VAL A 12 -8.93 2.70 -4.17
C VAL A 12 -8.25 1.41 -3.80
N THR A 13 -7.73 0.69 -4.77
CA THR A 13 -7.01 -0.57 -4.54
C THR A 13 -5.70 -0.61 -5.30
N GLU A 14 -4.72 -1.34 -4.77
CA GLU A 14 -3.54 -1.71 -5.53
C GLU A 14 -3.87 -2.91 -6.43
N PHE A 15 -3.53 -2.79 -7.71
CA PHE A 15 -3.60 -3.91 -8.64
C PHE A 15 -2.21 -4.50 -8.80
N PRO A 16 -2.01 -5.79 -8.51
CA PRO A 16 -0.68 -6.39 -8.54
C PRO A 16 -0.08 -6.34 -9.94
N GLN A 17 1.21 -6.03 -10.01
CA GLN A 17 1.96 -5.94 -11.25
C GLN A 17 3.10 -6.94 -11.26
N VAL A 18 3.21 -7.72 -12.33
CA VAL A 18 4.37 -8.56 -12.55
C VAL A 18 5.49 -7.70 -13.11
N PHE A 19 6.57 -7.55 -12.36
CA PHE A 19 7.79 -6.94 -12.87
C PHE A 19 8.65 -8.04 -13.51
N TYR A 20 8.56 -8.15 -14.82
CA TYR A 20 9.52 -8.95 -15.58
C TYR A 20 10.78 -8.10 -15.83
N ARG A 21 11.86 -8.37 -15.13
CA ARG A 21 13.19 -7.90 -15.51
C ARG A 21 13.87 -9.03 -16.26
N PRO A 22 14.03 -8.95 -17.58
CA PRO A 22 14.82 -9.92 -18.32
C PRO A 22 16.29 -9.70 -17.97
N ASP A 23 16.79 -10.48 -17.02
CA ASP A 23 18.23 -10.53 -16.77
C ASP A 23 18.85 -11.36 -17.89
N LYS A 24 19.65 -10.73 -18.73
CA LYS A 24 20.20 -11.31 -19.98
C LYS A 24 20.99 -12.64 -19.79
N LYS A 25 21.31 -13.00 -18.54
CA LYS A 25 22.07 -14.19 -18.19
C LYS A 25 21.27 -15.35 -17.58
N GLN A 26 19.96 -15.21 -17.35
CA GLN A 26 19.17 -16.20 -16.59
C GLN A 26 17.80 -16.54 -17.20
N VAL A 27 17.72 -16.75 -18.50
CA VAL A 27 16.43 -17.01 -19.18
C VAL A 27 15.65 -18.20 -18.57
N GLY A 28 16.33 -19.26 -18.15
CA GLY A 28 15.69 -20.44 -17.54
C GLY A 28 15.20 -20.22 -16.10
N ARG A 29 15.98 -19.54 -15.25
CA ARG A 29 15.60 -19.22 -13.88
C ARG A 29 14.53 -18.13 -13.80
N ALA A 30 14.54 -17.17 -14.74
CA ALA A 30 13.54 -16.13 -14.80
C ALA A 30 12.13 -16.68 -15.07
N ALA A 31 12.00 -17.71 -15.91
CA ALA A 31 10.71 -18.37 -16.17
C ALA A 31 10.16 -19.07 -14.92
N VAL A 32 11.02 -19.77 -14.16
CA VAL A 32 10.62 -20.45 -12.91
C VAL A 32 10.21 -19.43 -11.84
N ASN A 33 10.95 -18.33 -11.72
CA ASN A 33 10.61 -17.26 -10.78
C ASN A 33 9.34 -16.51 -11.19
N ALA A 34 9.07 -16.33 -12.48
CA ALA A 34 7.83 -15.74 -12.96
C ALA A 34 6.61 -16.62 -12.65
N ILE A 35 6.74 -17.95 -12.76
CA ILE A 35 5.70 -18.91 -12.39
C ILE A 35 5.47 -18.87 -10.86
N GLY A 36 6.54 -18.81 -10.06
CA GLY A 36 6.45 -18.66 -8.60
C GLY A 36 5.76 -17.36 -8.18
N ALA A 37 6.16 -16.25 -8.78
CA ALA A 37 5.52 -14.95 -8.55
C ALA A 37 4.03 -14.94 -8.95
N GLY A 38 3.68 -15.62 -10.05
CA GLY A 38 2.30 -15.74 -10.51
C GLY A 38 1.36 -16.38 -9.50
N ARG A 39 1.84 -17.34 -8.69
CA ARG A 39 1.03 -18.00 -7.65
C ARG A 39 0.53 -17.03 -6.57
N HIS A 40 1.30 -15.99 -6.24
CA HIS A 40 0.89 -14.98 -5.25
C HIS A 40 0.12 -13.82 -5.88
N ILE A 41 0.39 -13.51 -7.14
CA ILE A 41 -0.23 -12.36 -7.84
C ILE A 41 -1.69 -12.65 -8.19
N MET A 42 -2.01 -13.87 -8.63
CA MET A 42 -3.37 -14.23 -8.99
C MET A 42 -4.38 -14.07 -7.84
N PRO A 43 -4.13 -14.61 -6.63
CA PRO A 43 -5.03 -14.37 -5.49
C PRO A 43 -5.19 -12.89 -5.16
N LEU A 44 -4.13 -12.09 -5.22
CA LEU A 44 -4.19 -10.64 -4.97
C LEU A 44 -5.02 -9.92 -6.04
N ALA A 45 -4.88 -10.30 -7.31
CA ALA A 45 -5.68 -9.74 -8.40
C ALA A 45 -7.18 -10.07 -8.23
N VAL A 46 -7.49 -11.28 -7.80
CA VAL A 46 -8.87 -11.70 -7.51
C VAL A 46 -9.46 -10.85 -6.38
N VAL A 47 -8.73 -10.70 -5.26
CA VAL A 47 -9.17 -9.88 -4.13
C VAL A 47 -9.38 -8.42 -4.56
N ALA A 48 -8.44 -7.85 -5.31
CA ALA A 48 -8.57 -6.49 -5.82
C ALA A 48 -9.82 -6.35 -6.73
N GLY A 49 -10.05 -7.31 -7.62
CA GLY A 49 -11.24 -7.36 -8.46
C GLY A 49 -12.54 -7.41 -7.66
N MET A 50 -12.61 -8.28 -6.65
CA MET A 50 -13.77 -8.39 -5.75
C MET A 50 -14.03 -7.09 -4.98
N MET A 51 -12.98 -6.40 -4.52
CA MET A 51 -13.12 -5.11 -3.83
C MET A 51 -13.70 -4.03 -4.77
N LEU A 52 -13.22 -3.98 -6.01
CA LEU A 52 -13.72 -3.03 -7.01
C LEU A 52 -15.18 -3.32 -7.39
N ASP A 53 -15.52 -4.59 -7.60
CA ASP A 53 -16.87 -5.01 -7.91
C ASP A 53 -17.84 -4.66 -6.76
N ARG A 54 -17.47 -5.01 -5.53
CA ARG A 54 -18.26 -4.67 -4.35
C ARG A 54 -18.42 -3.17 -4.16
N GLY A 55 -17.34 -2.40 -4.40
CA GLY A 55 -17.38 -0.94 -4.37
C GLY A 55 -18.40 -0.38 -5.36
N ARG A 56 -18.37 -0.85 -6.61
CA ARG A 56 -19.33 -0.45 -7.66
C ARG A 56 -20.76 -0.80 -7.28
N ALA A 57 -20.99 -2.00 -6.75
CA ALA A 57 -22.31 -2.43 -6.28
C ALA A 57 -22.88 -1.54 -5.17
N LEU A 58 -22.00 -0.89 -4.38
CA LEU A 58 -22.37 0.08 -3.35
C LEU A 58 -22.48 1.52 -3.88
N GLY A 59 -22.26 1.73 -5.17
CA GLY A 59 -22.31 3.05 -5.82
C GLY A 59 -21.04 3.89 -5.66
N ALA A 60 -19.93 3.28 -5.22
CA ALA A 60 -18.66 3.98 -5.08
C ALA A 60 -17.93 4.16 -6.42
N ARG A 61 -17.18 5.25 -6.58
CA ARG A 61 -16.19 5.40 -7.65
C ARG A 61 -14.99 4.51 -7.31
N CYS A 62 -14.56 3.69 -8.26
CA CYS A 62 -13.52 2.70 -8.04
C CYS A 62 -12.28 3.00 -8.88
N PHE A 63 -11.11 2.96 -8.25
CA PHE A 63 -9.82 3.21 -8.88
C PHE A 63 -8.85 2.09 -8.53
N ALA A 64 -8.01 1.71 -9.50
CA ALA A 64 -6.94 0.76 -9.31
C ALA A 64 -5.62 1.36 -9.75
N PHE A 65 -4.59 1.20 -8.95
CA PHE A 65 -3.23 1.64 -9.25
C PHE A 65 -2.27 0.47 -9.18
N THR A 66 -1.36 0.39 -10.13
CA THR A 66 -0.22 -0.54 -9.99
C THR A 66 0.81 0.05 -9.01
N PRO A 67 1.67 -0.79 -8.40
CA PRO A 67 2.73 -0.31 -7.52
C PRO A 67 3.58 0.81 -8.14
N SER A 68 3.94 0.69 -9.41
CA SER A 68 4.70 1.72 -10.12
C SER A 68 3.95 3.05 -10.29
N GLN A 69 2.63 3.00 -10.37
CA GLN A 69 1.82 4.21 -10.55
C GLN A 69 1.66 5.01 -9.27
N TRP A 70 1.69 4.39 -8.08
CA TRP A 70 1.45 5.13 -6.86
C TRP A 70 2.70 5.35 -6.00
N LYS A 71 3.64 4.41 -5.94
CA LYS A 71 4.91 4.60 -5.19
C LYS A 71 6.14 4.79 -6.08
N GLY A 72 6.02 4.57 -7.40
CA GLY A 72 7.13 4.71 -8.33
C GLY A 72 8.25 3.71 -8.08
N THR A 73 9.50 4.18 -8.18
CA THR A 73 10.72 3.38 -7.96
C THR A 73 11.34 3.58 -6.57
N LYS A 74 10.64 4.28 -5.67
CA LYS A 74 11.14 4.55 -4.32
C LYS A 74 11.30 3.26 -3.53
N ARG A 75 12.31 3.20 -2.70
CA ARG A 75 12.48 2.12 -1.72
C ARG A 75 11.30 2.13 -0.76
N LYS A 76 10.84 0.93 -0.36
CA LYS A 76 9.64 0.75 0.47
C LYS A 76 9.75 1.50 1.80
N ASP A 77 10.89 1.35 2.47
CA ASP A 77 11.17 1.99 3.76
C ASP A 77 11.09 3.52 3.71
N LEU A 78 11.73 4.12 2.70
CA LEU A 78 11.69 5.58 2.49
C LEU A 78 10.28 6.06 2.17
N PHE A 79 9.56 5.33 1.32
CA PHE A 79 8.21 5.68 0.96
C PHE A 79 7.24 5.61 2.16
N GLN A 80 7.38 4.61 3.01
CA GLN A 80 6.59 4.48 4.23
C GLN A 80 6.88 5.60 5.24
N CYS A 81 8.14 6.03 5.34
CA CYS A 81 8.49 7.21 6.13
C CYS A 81 7.83 8.49 5.59
N GLU A 82 7.80 8.66 4.26
CA GLU A 82 7.12 9.79 3.63
C GLU A 82 5.60 9.76 3.90
N ILE A 83 4.96 8.58 3.86
CA ILE A 83 3.55 8.44 4.20
C ILE A 83 3.31 8.90 5.64
N LEU A 84 4.09 8.38 6.60
CA LEU A 84 3.96 8.77 8.00
C LEU A 84 4.15 10.27 8.21
N ALA A 85 5.05 10.91 7.48
CA ALA A 85 5.27 12.35 7.57
C ALA A 85 4.07 13.17 7.04
N GLN A 86 3.33 12.61 6.09
CA GLN A 86 2.20 13.27 5.45
C GLN A 86 0.85 13.04 6.17
N LEU A 87 0.77 12.04 7.03
CA LEU A 87 -0.42 11.78 7.84
C LEU A 87 -0.51 12.77 9.00
N LEU A 88 -1.70 13.24 9.28
CA LEU A 88 -1.99 14.01 10.49
C LEU A 88 -1.79 13.14 11.75
N PRO A 89 -1.52 13.73 12.92
CA PRO A 89 -1.37 12.96 14.16
C PRO A 89 -2.54 12.01 14.42
N GLU A 90 -3.77 12.49 14.23
CA GLU A 90 -5.00 11.72 14.43
C GLU A 90 -5.10 10.54 13.45
N GLU A 91 -4.68 10.73 12.21
CA GLU A 91 -4.65 9.68 11.19
C GLU A 91 -3.61 8.61 11.53
N ARG A 92 -2.44 9.01 12.06
CA ARG A 92 -1.41 8.06 12.51
C ARG A 92 -1.88 7.20 13.69
N GLU A 93 -2.71 7.75 14.57
CA GLU A 93 -3.28 7.01 15.70
C GLU A 93 -4.25 5.92 15.26
N LEU A 94 -4.91 6.08 14.13
CA LEU A 94 -5.80 5.07 13.54
C LEU A 94 -5.04 3.89 12.92
N LEU A 95 -3.73 4.06 12.64
CA LEU A 95 -2.95 2.97 12.06
C LEU A 95 -2.60 1.92 13.12
N PRO A 96 -2.83 0.63 12.83
CA PRO A 96 -2.50 -0.43 13.75
C PRO A 96 -0.99 -0.52 13.98
N ARG A 97 -0.61 -0.69 15.25
CA ARG A 97 0.76 -0.85 15.69
C ARG A 97 0.97 -2.22 16.32
N LEU A 98 2.18 -2.74 16.18
CA LEU A 98 2.63 -3.95 16.84
C LEU A 98 3.65 -3.60 17.93
N LYS A 99 3.57 -4.30 19.06
CA LYS A 99 4.57 -4.21 20.12
C LYS A 99 5.64 -5.27 19.89
N LYS A 100 6.87 -4.85 19.61
CA LYS A 100 8.03 -5.75 19.50
C LYS A 100 8.44 -6.33 20.86
N ARG A 101 9.28 -7.37 20.85
CA ARG A 101 9.81 -7.99 22.08
C ARG A 101 10.58 -7.00 22.96
N ASP A 102 11.22 -6.01 22.37
CA ASP A 102 11.94 -4.93 23.05
C ASP A 102 11.03 -3.81 23.58
N GLY A 103 9.71 -3.96 23.47
CA GLY A 103 8.72 -3.01 23.94
C GLY A 103 8.39 -1.88 22.95
N ARG A 104 9.13 -1.72 21.86
CA ARG A 104 8.85 -0.69 20.86
C ARG A 104 7.52 -0.94 20.15
N LEU A 105 6.79 0.16 19.86
CA LEU A 105 5.61 0.14 19.01
C LEU A 105 6.01 0.51 17.58
N VAL A 106 5.67 -0.35 16.64
CA VAL A 106 5.94 -0.15 15.21
C VAL A 106 4.65 -0.23 14.41
N TYR A 107 4.56 0.54 13.33
CA TYR A 107 3.41 0.47 12.42
C TYR A 107 3.46 -0.78 11.57
N ARG A 108 2.31 -1.38 11.32
CA ARG A 108 2.18 -2.48 10.35
C ARG A 108 2.31 -1.94 8.92
N THR A 109 3.03 -2.65 8.07
CA THR A 109 3.30 -2.23 6.68
C THR A 109 2.05 -2.17 5.82
N ASP A 110 1.19 -3.21 5.83
CA ASP A 110 0.04 -3.28 4.94
C ASP A 110 -0.98 -2.16 5.15
N PRO A 111 -1.41 -1.83 6.39
CA PRO A 111 -2.26 -0.67 6.64
C PRO A 111 -1.58 0.65 6.27
N LEU A 112 -0.28 0.75 6.45
CA LEU A 112 0.49 1.95 6.08
C LEU A 112 0.57 2.10 4.55
N ASP A 113 0.79 1.02 3.82
CA ASP A 113 0.77 1.02 2.36
C ASP A 113 -0.65 1.39 1.84
N ALA A 114 -1.71 0.87 2.47
CA ALA A 114 -3.08 1.24 2.13
C ALA A 114 -3.36 2.75 2.38
N ALA A 115 -2.89 3.29 3.50
CA ALA A 115 -2.98 4.74 3.78
C ALA A 115 -2.21 5.55 2.74
N GLY A 116 -1.01 5.10 2.34
CA GLY A 116 -0.21 5.73 1.30
C GLY A 116 -0.90 5.76 -0.06
N LEU A 117 -1.56 4.68 -0.44
CA LEU A 117 -2.35 4.61 -1.66
C LEU A 117 -3.50 5.63 -1.64
N GLY A 118 -4.20 5.73 -0.51
CA GLY A 118 -5.25 6.73 -0.30
C GLY A 118 -4.73 8.15 -0.37
N LEU A 119 -3.57 8.45 0.25
CA LEU A 119 -2.92 9.76 0.19
C LEU A 119 -2.58 10.16 -1.24
N VAL A 120 -1.95 9.27 -2.01
CA VAL A 120 -1.60 9.54 -3.41
C VAL A 120 -2.85 9.80 -4.24
N PHE A 121 -3.93 9.08 -3.99
CA PHE A 121 -5.22 9.34 -4.64
C PHE A 121 -5.74 10.74 -4.33
N LEU A 122 -5.81 11.12 -3.05
CA LEU A 122 -6.29 12.43 -2.61
C LEU A 122 -5.42 13.58 -3.15
N GLN A 123 -4.11 13.40 -3.21
CA GLN A 123 -3.19 14.38 -3.79
C GLN A 123 -3.44 14.57 -5.29
N ARG A 124 -3.65 13.48 -6.04
CA ARG A 124 -3.97 13.55 -7.47
C ARG A 124 -5.35 14.13 -7.75
N ALA A 125 -6.30 13.92 -6.85
CA ALA A 125 -7.62 14.54 -6.91
C ALA A 125 -7.62 16.03 -6.53
N GLY A 126 -6.48 16.57 -6.05
CA GLY A 126 -6.36 17.95 -5.58
C GLY A 126 -7.01 18.21 -4.21
N GLU A 127 -7.45 17.16 -3.53
CA GLU A 127 -8.13 17.26 -2.22
C GLU A 127 -7.14 17.33 -1.04
N ARG A 128 -5.88 17.00 -1.29
CA ARG A 128 -4.81 17.08 -0.28
C ARG A 128 -3.52 17.55 -0.90
N ARG A 129 -2.88 18.52 -0.28
CA ARG A 129 -1.55 19.00 -0.70
C ARG A 129 -0.48 18.08 -0.12
N PRO A 130 0.57 17.72 -0.91
CA PRO A 130 1.72 17.01 -0.37
C PRO A 130 2.45 17.89 0.65
N VAL A 131 2.85 17.31 1.77
CA VAL A 131 3.73 17.97 2.74
C VAL A 131 5.17 17.77 2.31
N MET A 132 5.96 18.84 2.29
CA MET A 132 7.41 18.74 2.07
C MET A 132 8.04 17.97 3.22
N TYR A 133 8.81 16.94 2.88
CA TYR A 133 9.37 16.01 3.82
C TYR A 133 10.90 16.10 3.84
N ASP A 134 11.44 16.47 4.99
CA ASP A 134 12.85 16.87 5.09
C ASP A 134 13.83 15.80 5.55
N ALA A 135 13.44 14.69 6.13
CA ALA A 135 14.41 13.62 6.42
C ALA A 135 13.77 12.31 6.93
N PRO A 136 14.17 11.17 6.38
CA PRO A 136 13.67 9.86 6.78
C PRO A 136 14.16 9.37 8.15
N ALA A 137 15.24 9.91 8.67
CA ALA A 137 15.92 9.41 9.86
C ALA A 137 15.02 9.34 11.12
N LYS A 138 14.03 10.21 11.24
CA LYS A 138 13.13 10.28 12.40
C LYS A 138 12.13 9.13 12.50
N PHE A 139 11.87 8.43 11.41
CA PHE A 139 10.89 7.36 11.32
C PHE A 139 11.52 5.98 11.05
N MET A 140 12.82 5.91 10.85
CA MET A 140 13.53 4.64 10.67
C MET A 140 13.38 3.77 11.93
N GLY A 141 12.94 2.54 11.74
CA GLY A 141 12.64 1.61 12.83
C GLY A 141 11.23 1.71 13.41
N LEU A 142 10.36 2.62 12.91
CA LEU A 142 8.95 2.70 13.30
C LEU A 142 8.03 1.81 12.44
N VAL A 143 8.54 1.29 11.34
CA VAL A 143 7.80 0.42 10.42
C VAL A 143 8.40 -0.99 10.49
N GLU A 144 7.56 -2.00 10.61
CA GLU A 144 7.96 -3.39 10.57
C GLU A 144 7.76 -3.95 9.17
N GLU A 145 8.83 -4.44 8.54
CA GLU A 145 8.72 -5.38 7.44
C GLU A 145 8.24 -6.73 8.00
N VAL A 146 7.10 -7.18 7.56
CA VAL A 146 6.68 -8.57 7.78
C VAL A 146 7.34 -9.37 6.69
N ASP A 147 8.45 -10.06 7.05
CA ASP A 147 9.01 -11.09 6.19
C ASP A 147 7.94 -12.16 6.02
N HIS A 148 7.41 -12.28 4.83
CA HIS A 148 6.55 -13.39 4.45
C HIS A 148 7.48 -14.58 4.16
N GLU A 149 7.70 -15.44 5.18
CA GLU A 149 8.22 -16.79 4.97
C GLU A 149 7.23 -17.67 4.17
#